data_402ad059ac9803776d92a71e082034fd
#
_entry.id   402ad059ac9803776d92a71e082034fd
#
_cell.length_a   1.000
_cell.length_b   1.000
_cell.length_c   1.000
_cell.angle_alpha   90.00
_cell.angle_beta   90.00
_cell.angle_gamma   90.00
#
_symmetry.space_group_name_H-M   'P 1'
#
loop_
_entity.id
_entity.type
_entity.pdbx_description
1 polymer ?
#
loop_
_entity_poly.entity_id
_entity_poly.type
_entity_poly.pdbx_seq_one_letter_code
_entity_poly.pdbx_strand_id
1 'polypeptide(L)'
;ADPERNDIVIFESKVAKKRLVKRVIGIPGDTISMQKNQLSINHQVADYTVVSQQKEYTLSQERIADHTHLIRTQVQPGNNNQPHRANFNEITIPDGFYLMVGDNRDNSADSRSIGLVPREEIIGRSNTVAFSLNYEQYLMPRSERFLKAI
;
A
#
# COMPACT_ATOMS: atom_id res chain seq x y z
N ALA A 1 18.43 8.80 -6.39
CA ALA A 1 18.54 7.44 -5.88
C ALA A 1 17.29 6.64 -6.19
N ASP A 2 17.42 5.34 -6.34
CA ASP A 2 16.29 4.47 -6.60
C ASP A 2 15.41 4.34 -5.35
N PRO A 3 14.09 4.20 -5.52
CA PRO A 3 13.20 3.97 -4.40
C PRO A 3 13.55 2.68 -3.66
N GLU A 4 13.39 2.74 -2.35
CA GLU A 4 13.56 1.60 -1.46
C GLU A 4 12.21 1.09 -0.97
N ARG A 5 12.19 -0.15 -0.49
CA ARG A 5 10.96 -0.70 0.09
C ARG A 5 10.54 0.16 1.28
N ASN A 6 9.25 0.39 1.39
CA ASN A 6 8.59 1.26 2.38
C ASN A 6 8.70 2.76 2.14
N ASP A 7 9.42 3.20 1.11
CA ASP A 7 9.36 4.61 0.72
C ASP A 7 7.94 4.98 0.29
N ILE A 8 7.54 6.19 0.62
CA ILE A 8 6.35 6.79 0.05
C ILE A 8 6.79 7.65 -1.12
N VAL A 9 6.29 7.35 -2.29
CA VAL A 9 6.71 8.01 -3.53
C VAL A 9 5.54 8.69 -4.22
N ILE A 10 5.89 9.72 -4.97
CA ILE A 10 4.99 10.45 -5.84
C ILE A 10 5.34 10.04 -7.26
N PHE A 11 4.33 9.65 -8.03
CA PHE A 11 4.53 9.25 -9.41
C PHE A 11 3.39 9.69 -10.31
N GLU A 12 3.69 9.89 -11.59
CA GLU A 12 2.70 10.21 -12.59
C GLU A 12 2.35 8.95 -13.37
N SER A 13 1.18 8.41 -13.09
CA SER A 13 0.72 7.18 -13.72
C SER A 13 0.17 7.46 -15.11
N LYS A 14 0.77 6.88 -16.11
CA LYS A 14 0.25 6.94 -17.48
C LYS A 14 -1.05 6.14 -17.60
N VAL A 15 -1.16 5.04 -16.86
CA VAL A 15 -2.35 4.19 -16.87
C VAL A 15 -3.52 4.90 -16.19
N ALA A 16 -3.32 5.43 -14.98
CA ALA A 16 -4.36 6.14 -14.26
C ALA A 16 -4.59 7.57 -14.77
N LYS A 17 -3.65 8.11 -15.56
CA LYS A 17 -3.67 9.47 -16.10
C LYS A 17 -3.74 10.53 -15.01
N LYS A 18 -3.04 10.30 -13.91
CA LYS A 18 -2.98 11.25 -12.79
C LYS A 18 -1.76 11.00 -11.91
N ARG A 19 -1.48 11.98 -11.07
CA ARG A 19 -0.44 11.88 -10.05
C ARG A 19 -0.96 11.10 -8.85
N LEU A 20 -0.16 10.16 -8.39
CA LEU A 20 -0.49 9.29 -7.25
C LEU A 20 0.62 9.34 -6.21
N VAL A 21 0.23 9.11 -4.97
CA VAL A 21 1.15 8.97 -3.83
C VAL A 21 0.88 7.60 -3.20
N LYS A 22 1.88 6.72 -3.23
CA LYS A 22 1.73 5.35 -2.74
C LYS A 22 3.01 4.88 -2.04
N ARG A 23 2.89 3.78 -1.32
CA ARG A 23 4.03 3.13 -0.67
C ARG A 23 4.65 2.09 -1.59
N VAL A 24 5.98 2.09 -1.67
CA VAL A 24 6.73 1.05 -2.38
C VAL A 24 6.72 -0.21 -1.53
N ILE A 25 6.06 -1.23 -2.01
CA ILE A 25 6.02 -2.54 -1.33
C ILE A 25 7.02 -3.49 -1.98
N GLY A 26 7.15 -3.44 -3.28
CA GLY A 26 8.06 -4.31 -4.01
C GLY A 26 9.04 -3.55 -4.86
N ILE A 27 10.28 -4.00 -4.85
CA ILE A 27 11.39 -3.48 -5.65
C ILE A 27 11.85 -4.55 -6.66
N PRO A 28 12.64 -4.18 -7.67
CA PRO A 28 13.12 -5.17 -8.66
C PRO A 28 13.75 -6.41 -8.01
N GLY A 29 13.36 -7.57 -8.48
CA GLY A 29 13.82 -8.85 -7.96
C GLY A 29 12.97 -9.47 -6.86
N ASP A 30 12.08 -8.69 -6.26
CA ASP A 30 11.18 -9.23 -5.23
C ASP A 30 10.12 -10.14 -5.84
N THR A 31 9.76 -11.18 -5.10
CA THR A 31 8.62 -12.04 -5.38
C THR A 31 7.52 -11.75 -4.37
N ILE A 32 6.35 -11.33 -4.83
CA ILE A 32 5.30 -10.81 -3.96
C ILE A 32 3.95 -11.44 -4.31
N SER A 33 3.20 -11.78 -3.28
CA SER A 33 1.80 -12.19 -3.39
C SER A 33 0.98 -11.55 -2.29
N MET A 34 -0.32 -11.61 -2.42
CA MET A 34 -1.24 -11.10 -1.41
C MET A 34 -2.44 -12.04 -1.29
N GLN A 35 -2.83 -12.36 -0.06
CA GLN A 35 -4.04 -13.12 0.24
C GLN A 35 -4.75 -12.51 1.43
N LYS A 36 -6.03 -12.23 1.28
CA LYS A 36 -6.86 -11.61 2.33
C LYS A 36 -6.22 -10.35 2.91
N ASN A 37 -5.69 -9.49 2.04
CA ASN A 37 -4.96 -8.28 2.40
C ASN A 37 -3.66 -8.51 3.17
N GLN A 38 -3.14 -9.72 3.18
CA GLN A 38 -1.85 -10.02 3.81
C GLN A 38 -0.80 -10.26 2.75
N LEU A 39 0.27 -9.48 2.82
CA LEU A 39 1.39 -9.55 1.88
C LEU A 39 2.36 -10.66 2.24
N SER A 40 2.88 -11.32 1.21
CA SER A 40 4.03 -12.19 1.32
C SER A 40 5.12 -11.65 0.40
N ILE A 41 6.30 -11.39 0.94
CA ILE A 41 7.43 -10.83 0.21
C ILE A 41 8.60 -11.79 0.34
N ASN A 42 9.08 -12.29 -0.80
CA ASN A 42 10.17 -13.26 -0.84
C ASN A 42 9.87 -14.46 0.06
N HIS A 43 8.64 -14.95 0.01
CA HIS A 43 8.13 -16.10 0.77
C HIS A 43 8.02 -15.89 2.28
N GLN A 44 8.07 -14.62 2.72
CA GLN A 44 7.84 -14.27 4.13
C GLN A 44 6.58 -13.44 4.24
N VAL A 45 5.63 -13.94 5.03
CA VAL A 45 4.38 -13.22 5.29
C VAL A 45 4.68 -12.04 6.22
N ALA A 46 4.14 -10.87 5.88
CA ALA A 46 4.24 -9.69 6.75
C ALA A 46 3.47 -9.93 8.07
N ASP A 47 3.87 -9.23 9.11
CA ASP A 47 3.20 -9.31 10.41
C ASP A 47 2.12 -8.24 10.52
N TYR A 48 0.99 -8.62 11.10
CA TYR A 48 -0.16 -7.72 11.26
C TYR A 48 -0.59 -7.66 12.72
N THR A 49 -0.76 -6.44 13.23
CA THR A 49 -1.27 -6.21 14.59
C THR A 49 -2.42 -5.21 14.51
N VAL A 50 -3.59 -5.61 14.95
CA VAL A 50 -4.75 -4.70 15.00
C VAL A 50 -4.52 -3.64 16.06
N VAL A 51 -4.62 -2.37 15.64
CA VAL A 51 -4.45 -1.21 16.50
C VAL A 51 -5.81 -0.67 16.93
N SER A 52 -6.77 -0.63 16.01
CA SER A 52 -8.09 -0.09 16.28
C SER A 52 -9.10 -0.77 15.38
N GLN A 53 -10.20 -1.23 15.96
CA GLN A 53 -11.28 -1.85 15.20
C GLN A 53 -12.54 -1.00 15.34
N GLN A 54 -13.01 -0.47 14.22
CA GLN A 54 -14.22 0.32 14.12
C GLN A 54 -15.31 -0.49 13.41
N LYS A 55 -16.52 0.05 13.38
CA LYS A 55 -17.65 -0.64 12.74
C LYS A 55 -17.42 -0.88 11.25
N GLU A 56 -16.80 0.07 10.56
CA GLU A 56 -16.65 0.04 9.10
C GLU A 56 -15.25 -0.29 8.63
N TYR A 57 -14.25 -0.13 9.50
CA TYR A 57 -12.85 -0.35 9.13
C TYR A 57 -12.00 -0.83 10.30
N THR A 58 -10.86 -1.40 9.95
CA THR A 58 -9.83 -1.82 10.90
C THR A 58 -8.54 -1.10 10.57
N LEU A 59 -7.87 -0.55 11.58
CA LEU A 59 -6.50 -0.06 11.48
C LEU A 59 -5.56 -1.11 12.03
N SER A 60 -4.57 -1.46 11.26
CA SER A 60 -3.56 -2.45 11.64
C SER A 60 -2.17 -1.93 11.37
N GLN A 61 -1.22 -2.36 12.18
CA GLN A 61 0.18 -2.23 11.82
C GLN A 61 0.58 -3.38 10.93
N GLU A 62 1.18 -3.05 9.80
CA GLU A 62 1.81 -4.01 8.91
C GLU A 62 3.31 -3.87 9.07
N ARG A 63 3.98 -4.96 9.43
CA ARG A 63 5.43 -4.99 9.54
C ARG A 63 6.02 -5.78 8.39
N ILE A 64 6.86 -5.10 7.61
CA ILE A 64 7.62 -5.68 6.51
C ILE A 64 9.09 -5.48 6.84
N ALA A 65 9.82 -6.58 7.10
CA ALA A 65 11.19 -6.55 7.58
C ALA A 65 11.29 -5.69 8.87
N ASP A 66 12.09 -4.63 8.85
CA ASP A 66 12.28 -3.76 10.01
C ASP A 66 11.35 -2.54 10.03
N HIS A 67 10.45 -2.43 9.07
CA HIS A 67 9.60 -1.26 8.91
C HIS A 67 8.15 -1.58 9.26
N THR A 68 7.55 -0.71 10.05
CA THR A 68 6.15 -0.80 10.46
C THR A 68 5.41 0.44 10.01
N HIS A 69 4.23 0.25 9.46
CA HIS A 69 3.34 1.35 9.08
C HIS A 69 1.89 0.94 9.30
N LEU A 70 1.01 1.93 9.36
CA LEU A 70 -0.42 1.69 9.50
C LEU A 70 -1.06 1.43 8.15
N ILE A 71 -1.98 0.48 8.14
CA ILE A 71 -2.86 0.23 7.00
C ILE A 71 -4.31 0.26 7.48
N ARG A 72 -5.19 0.59 6.55
CA ARG A 72 -6.63 0.55 6.78
C ARG A 72 -7.26 -0.48 5.86
N THR A 73 -8.10 -1.33 6.45
CA THR A 73 -8.91 -2.30 5.71
C THR A 73 -10.37 -2.11 6.07
N GLN A 74 -11.27 -2.40 5.14
CA GLN A 74 -12.71 -2.34 5.39
C GLN A 74 -13.18 -3.62 6.04
N VAL A 75 -14.09 -3.48 7.00
CA VAL A 75 -14.81 -4.62 7.56
C VAL A 75 -15.94 -4.98 6.59
N GLN A 76 -15.86 -6.17 6.01
CA GLN A 76 -16.91 -6.67 5.12
C GLN A 76 -18.00 -7.34 5.94
N PRO A 77 -19.23 -6.83 5.95
CA PRO A 77 -20.31 -7.47 6.69
C PRO A 77 -20.70 -8.77 5.98
N GLY A 78 -20.34 -9.88 6.60
CA GLY A 78 -20.95 -11.19 6.35
C GLY A 78 -20.87 -11.82 4.97
N ASN A 79 -20.23 -11.19 4.01
CA ASN A 79 -20.08 -11.75 2.66
C ASN A 79 -18.63 -12.13 2.41
N ASN A 80 -18.45 -13.35 1.94
CA ASN A 80 -17.16 -13.89 1.53
C ASN A 80 -16.56 -13.18 0.28
N ASN A 81 -17.17 -12.09 -0.17
CA ASN A 81 -16.69 -11.31 -1.28
C ASN A 81 -15.60 -10.37 -0.81
N GLN A 82 -14.40 -10.93 -0.64
CA GLN A 82 -13.20 -10.13 -0.51
C GLN A 82 -13.06 -9.28 -1.79
N PRO A 83 -12.69 -7.99 -1.66
CA PRO A 83 -12.40 -7.19 -2.84
C PRO A 83 -11.37 -7.90 -3.71
N HIS A 84 -11.52 -7.83 -5.02
CA HIS A 84 -10.56 -8.45 -5.95
C HIS A 84 -9.12 -8.04 -5.66
N ARG A 85 -8.93 -6.87 -5.04
CA ARG A 85 -7.62 -6.32 -4.69
C ARG A 85 -6.99 -6.94 -3.46
N ALA A 86 -7.76 -7.69 -2.66
CA ALA A 86 -7.25 -8.34 -1.45
C ALA A 86 -6.39 -9.57 -1.76
N ASN A 87 -6.44 -10.03 -3.00
CA ASN A 87 -5.75 -11.25 -3.42
C ASN A 87 -5.09 -11.05 -4.77
N PHE A 88 -3.83 -11.44 -4.89
CA PHE A 88 -3.16 -11.62 -6.18
C PHE A 88 -2.11 -12.70 -6.08
N ASN A 89 -1.90 -13.41 -7.19
CA ASN A 89 -0.93 -14.48 -7.28
C ASN A 89 0.50 -13.95 -7.25
N GLU A 90 1.43 -14.83 -6.91
CA GLU A 90 2.84 -14.52 -6.85
C GLU A 90 3.35 -13.92 -8.16
N ILE A 91 4.03 -12.78 -8.05
CA ILE A 91 4.69 -12.12 -9.17
C ILE A 91 6.13 -11.81 -8.79
N THR A 92 7.04 -11.87 -9.76
CA THR A 92 8.41 -11.41 -9.60
C THR A 92 8.56 -10.08 -10.31
N ILE A 93 9.06 -9.07 -9.59
CA ILE A 93 9.16 -7.72 -10.11
C ILE A 93 10.39 -7.61 -11.03
N PRO A 94 10.20 -7.26 -12.31
CA PRO A 94 11.32 -7.10 -13.24
C PRO A 94 12.13 -5.84 -12.95
N ASP A 95 13.33 -5.77 -13.52
CA ASP A 95 14.19 -4.59 -13.42
C ASP A 95 13.45 -3.35 -13.94
N GLY A 96 13.63 -2.24 -13.25
CA GLY A 96 13.03 -0.97 -13.63
C GLY A 96 11.57 -0.79 -13.24
N PHE A 97 10.99 -1.74 -12.51
CA PHE A 97 9.59 -1.67 -12.08
C PHE A 97 9.46 -1.79 -10.56
N TYR A 98 8.34 -1.27 -10.07
CA TYR A 98 8.02 -1.23 -8.64
C TYR A 98 6.57 -1.61 -8.42
N LEU A 99 6.30 -2.30 -7.31
CA LEU A 99 4.95 -2.57 -6.87
C LEU A 99 4.56 -1.54 -5.81
N MET A 100 3.56 -0.74 -6.12
CA MET A 100 3.01 0.29 -5.24
C MET A 100 1.69 -0.18 -4.66
N VAL A 101 1.52 -0.05 -3.35
CA VAL A 101 0.25 -0.37 -2.70
C VAL A 101 -0.12 0.78 -1.78
N GLY A 102 -1.38 1.16 -1.79
CA GLY A 102 -1.89 2.20 -0.90
C GLY A 102 -2.12 1.67 0.50
N ASP A 103 -1.86 2.51 1.50
CA ASP A 103 -2.09 2.15 2.90
C ASP A 103 -3.58 1.98 3.21
N ASN A 104 -4.45 2.71 2.51
CA ASN A 104 -5.89 2.47 2.55
C ASN A 104 -6.25 1.33 1.58
N ARG A 105 -6.00 0.11 2.01
CA ARG A 105 -5.96 -1.10 1.19
C ARG A 105 -7.21 -1.35 0.34
N ASP A 106 -8.37 -1.08 0.86
CA ASP A 106 -9.62 -1.38 0.17
C ASP A 106 -10.16 -0.19 -0.63
N ASN A 107 -9.44 0.94 -0.63
CA ASN A 107 -9.83 2.13 -1.36
C ASN A 107 -8.61 2.87 -1.91
N SER A 108 -7.84 2.18 -2.76
CA SER A 108 -6.61 2.71 -3.33
C SER A 108 -6.47 2.28 -4.78
N ALA A 109 -6.24 3.26 -5.66
CA ALA A 109 -5.83 2.99 -7.04
C ALA A 109 -4.30 2.81 -7.04
N ASP A 110 -3.84 1.60 -7.14
CA ASP A 110 -2.42 1.26 -7.06
C ASP A 110 -2.07 0.09 -8.00
N SER A 111 -0.89 -0.50 -7.82
CA SER A 111 -0.41 -1.56 -8.72
C SER A 111 -1.34 -2.75 -8.84
N ARG A 112 -2.21 -2.98 -7.87
CA ARG A 112 -3.22 -4.04 -7.95
C ARG A 112 -4.27 -3.79 -9.04
N SER A 113 -4.43 -2.54 -9.47
CA SER A 113 -5.35 -2.15 -10.53
C SER A 113 -4.66 -1.55 -11.74
N ILE A 114 -3.57 -0.82 -11.55
CA ILE A 114 -2.86 -0.14 -12.65
C ILE A 114 -1.62 -0.88 -13.14
N GLY A 115 -1.21 -1.94 -12.46
CA GLY A 115 -0.01 -2.69 -12.79
C GLY A 115 1.25 -2.13 -12.15
N LEU A 116 2.38 -2.75 -12.45
CA LEU A 116 3.68 -2.30 -11.95
C LEU A 116 4.03 -0.92 -12.49
N VAL A 117 4.69 -0.13 -11.66
CA VAL A 117 5.03 1.26 -11.98
C VAL A 117 6.46 1.32 -12.49
N PRO A 118 6.68 1.83 -13.73
CA PRO A 118 8.04 2.04 -14.23
C PRO A 118 8.80 3.10 -13.43
N ARG A 119 10.09 2.89 -13.26
CA ARG A 119 10.96 3.84 -12.54
C ARG A 119 10.83 5.27 -13.07
N GLU A 120 10.69 5.42 -14.37
CA GLU A 120 10.59 6.72 -15.04
C GLU A 120 9.36 7.54 -14.65
N GLU A 121 8.30 6.90 -14.15
CA GLU A 121 7.09 7.58 -13.69
C GLU A 121 7.24 8.16 -12.29
N ILE A 122 8.24 7.73 -11.54
CA ILE A 122 8.46 8.18 -10.15
C ILE A 122 9.19 9.52 -10.18
N ILE A 123 8.54 10.55 -9.62
CA ILE A 123 9.07 11.91 -9.66
C ILE A 123 9.65 12.39 -8.33
N GLY A 124 9.36 11.69 -7.24
CA GLY A 124 9.92 12.08 -5.95
C GLY A 124 9.58 11.13 -4.83
N ARG A 125 10.28 11.31 -3.71
CA ARG A 125 9.96 10.66 -2.44
C ARG A 125 9.30 11.64 -1.51
N SER A 126 8.42 11.14 -0.69
CA SER A 126 7.87 11.90 0.40
C SER A 126 8.57 11.55 1.71
N ASN A 127 8.62 12.50 2.61
CA ASN A 127 9.16 12.25 3.94
C ASN A 127 8.15 11.40 4.73
N THR A 128 8.52 10.16 5.04
CA THR A 128 7.65 9.23 5.76
C THR A 128 7.26 9.73 7.16
N VAL A 129 8.13 10.51 7.80
CA VAL A 129 7.84 11.09 9.12
C VAL A 129 6.65 12.03 9.06
N ALA A 130 6.56 12.86 8.01
CA ALA A 130 5.42 13.76 7.83
C ALA A 130 4.10 13.00 7.70
N PHE A 131 4.11 11.88 7.01
CA PHE A 131 2.92 11.03 6.89
C PHE A 131 2.54 10.34 8.19
N SER A 132 3.52 9.88 8.97
CA SER A 132 3.25 9.27 10.28
C SER A 132 2.62 10.25 11.26
N LEU A 133 3.07 11.49 11.28
CA LEU A 133 2.45 12.55 12.09
C LEU A 133 1.02 12.82 11.65
N ASN A 134 0.77 12.69 10.38
CA ASN A 134 -0.55 12.93 9.82
C ASN A 134 -1.53 11.79 10.13
N TYR A 135 -1.08 10.58 10.41
CA TYR A 135 -1.98 9.48 10.75
C TYR A 135 -2.84 9.78 11.99
N GLU A 136 -2.27 10.43 12.99
CA GLU A 136 -3.06 10.82 14.16
C GLU A 136 -4.12 11.87 13.78
N GLN A 137 -3.77 12.78 12.88
CA GLN A 137 -4.72 13.75 12.35
C GLN A 137 -5.78 13.11 11.46
N TYR A 138 -5.46 11.97 10.88
CA TYR A 138 -6.38 11.24 9.99
C TYR A 138 -7.42 10.42 10.71
N LEU A 139 -7.25 10.18 11.99
CA LEU A 139 -8.30 9.63 12.82
C LEU A 139 -9.39 10.67 13.09
N MET A 140 -9.19 11.92 12.64
CA MET A 140 -10.17 13.01 12.68
C MET A 140 -10.99 13.08 11.40
N PRO A 141 -12.16 13.77 11.38
CA PRO A 141 -13.09 13.72 10.23
C PRO A 141 -12.54 14.12 8.86
N ARG A 142 -11.38 14.78 8.81
CA ARG A 142 -10.73 15.17 7.54
C ARG A 142 -9.70 14.13 7.06
N SER A 143 -9.47 13.10 7.83
CA SER A 143 -8.41 12.13 7.60
C SER A 143 -8.66 11.20 6.40
N GLU A 144 -9.92 11.02 6.00
CA GLU A 144 -10.25 10.14 4.89
C GLU A 144 -9.64 10.57 3.57
N ARG A 145 -9.49 11.89 3.36
CA ARG A 145 -8.88 12.42 2.12
C ARG A 145 -7.44 12.02 1.95
N PHE A 146 -6.73 11.92 3.04
CA PHE A 146 -5.30 11.62 3.00
C PHE A 146 -5.07 10.12 2.84
N LEU A 147 -5.78 9.30 3.59
CA LEU A 147 -5.73 7.86 3.43
C LEU A 147 -6.13 7.43 2.01
N LYS A 148 -6.98 8.20 1.35
CA LYS A 148 -7.33 7.98 -0.06
C LYS A 148 -6.20 8.36 -1.00
N ALA A 149 -5.36 9.33 -0.65
CA ALA A 149 -4.21 9.73 -1.46
C ALA A 149 -3.08 8.70 -1.38
N ILE A 150 -2.96 8.03 -0.28
CA ILE A 150 -2.02 6.95 -0.08
C ILE A 150 -2.67 5.62 -0.35
#